data_11c3f97fa3df21f594811088f734a280
#
_entry.id   11c3f97fa3df21f594811088f734a280
#
_cell.length_a   1.000
_cell.length_b   1.000
_cell.length_c   1.000
_cell.angle_alpha   90.00
_cell.angle_beta   90.00
_cell.angle_gamma   90.00
#
_symmetry.space_group_name_H-M   'P 1'
#
loop_
_entity.id
_entity.type
_entity.pdbx_description
1 polymer ?
#
loop_
_entity_poly.entity_id
_entity_poly.type
_entity_poly.pdbx_seq_one_letter_code
_entity_poly.pdbx_strand_id
1 'polypeptide(L)'
;SGMARTRFCNACHGSGRVHDAKRKLVHCGECAGRGFFSERICPDCAGSGRETADVSLEIRVPPGMLPGDELRLAGQGEPGDDELEAGDLYLTMIIRSHPLYQLRGRNLHFSMPVSALAMLAGGEIELPLLAGRFRHALEAGAVGMRDLRLAGKGYPGRGRSKAGDLLVELRPVFPGKLSARQRKLLLQANAALLEDAEQALPEIAAWWRDSGLG
;
A
#
# COMPACT_ATOMS: atom_id res chain seq x y z
N SER A 1 -6.32 40.69 -17.17
CA SER A 1 -7.05 41.18 -15.97
C SER A 1 -7.95 42.36 -16.36
N GLY A 2 -9.21 42.06 -16.70
CA GLY A 2 -10.21 43.09 -16.94
C GLY A 2 -10.67 43.69 -15.65
N MET A 3 -10.12 44.81 -15.23
CA MET A 3 -10.68 45.61 -14.13
C MET A 3 -12.09 46.03 -14.53
N ALA A 4 -13.10 45.44 -13.91
CA ALA A 4 -14.45 45.92 -13.95
C ALA A 4 -14.46 47.35 -13.38
N ARG A 5 -15.15 48.30 -14.06
CA ARG A 5 -15.36 49.65 -13.49
C ARG A 5 -16.07 49.48 -12.15
N THR A 6 -15.39 49.78 -11.08
CA THR A 6 -15.95 49.78 -9.76
C THR A 6 -16.41 51.21 -9.41
N ARG A 7 -17.66 51.36 -8.99
CA ARG A 7 -18.21 52.62 -8.47
C ARG A 7 -18.23 52.48 -6.96
N PHE A 8 -17.58 53.41 -6.26
CA PHE A 8 -17.67 53.45 -4.81
C PHE A 8 -19.09 53.71 -4.31
N CYS A 9 -19.45 53.05 -3.23
CA CYS A 9 -20.76 53.24 -2.62
C CYS A 9 -20.80 54.62 -1.99
N ASN A 10 -21.77 55.45 -2.45
CA ASN A 10 -21.93 56.80 -1.95
C ASN A 10 -22.37 56.86 -0.46
N ALA A 11 -23.11 55.86 0.03
CA ALA A 11 -23.61 55.82 1.38
C ALA A 11 -22.50 55.60 2.44
N CYS A 12 -21.44 54.84 2.07
CA CYS A 12 -20.32 54.59 2.97
C CYS A 12 -18.98 55.13 2.50
N HIS A 13 -18.97 55.86 1.38
CA HIS A 13 -17.77 56.44 0.77
C HIS A 13 -16.61 55.42 0.58
N GLY A 14 -16.97 54.18 0.22
CA GLY A 14 -16.00 53.14 0.00
C GLY A 14 -15.57 52.34 1.24
N SER A 15 -15.98 52.75 2.46
CA SER A 15 -15.56 52.07 3.69
C SER A 15 -16.27 50.75 3.97
N GLY A 16 -17.35 50.44 3.31
CA GLY A 16 -18.21 49.28 3.56
C GLY A 16 -18.99 49.33 4.86
N ARG A 17 -18.83 50.37 5.67
CA ARG A 17 -19.45 50.51 7.00
C ARG A 17 -20.09 51.90 7.17
N VAL A 18 -21.15 51.96 7.93
CA VAL A 18 -21.84 53.18 8.30
C VAL A 18 -22.16 53.17 9.81
N HIS A 19 -22.39 54.36 10.37
CA HIS A 19 -22.84 54.43 11.76
C HIS A 19 -24.37 54.34 11.81
N ASP A 20 -24.87 53.47 12.69
CA ASP A 20 -26.31 53.39 12.98
C ASP A 20 -26.79 54.58 13.87
N ALA A 21 -28.08 54.61 14.14
CA ALA A 21 -28.67 55.65 15.01
C ALA A 21 -28.06 55.67 16.45
N LYS A 22 -27.38 54.59 16.85
CA LYS A 22 -26.69 54.46 18.14
C LYS A 22 -25.18 54.69 18.04
N ARG A 23 -24.69 55.26 16.92
CA ARG A 23 -23.28 55.48 16.61
C ARG A 23 -22.42 54.23 16.59
N LYS A 24 -23.02 53.04 16.39
CA LYS A 24 -22.30 51.77 16.26
C LYS A 24 -21.95 51.56 14.79
N LEU A 25 -20.71 51.13 14.53
CA LEU A 25 -20.27 50.78 13.16
C LEU A 25 -20.95 49.49 12.73
N VAL A 26 -21.80 49.56 11.68
CA VAL A 26 -22.52 48.46 11.11
C VAL A 26 -22.19 48.36 9.62
N HIS A 27 -22.42 47.21 9.02
CA HIS A 27 -22.25 47.04 7.57
C HIS A 27 -23.21 47.95 6.80
N CYS A 28 -22.70 48.61 5.75
CA CYS A 28 -23.50 49.44 4.89
C CYS A 28 -24.53 48.57 4.15
N GLY A 29 -25.81 48.85 4.35
CA GLY A 29 -26.91 48.09 3.72
C GLY A 29 -26.95 48.24 2.19
N GLU A 30 -26.52 49.38 1.65
CA GLU A 30 -26.54 49.64 0.21
C GLU A 30 -25.53 48.77 -0.57
N CYS A 31 -24.35 48.60 -0.05
CA CYS A 31 -23.30 47.80 -0.72
C CYS A 31 -23.08 46.45 -0.04
N ALA A 32 -23.91 46.06 0.91
CA ALA A 32 -23.77 44.84 1.72
C ALA A 32 -22.36 44.69 2.34
N GLY A 33 -21.78 45.79 2.83
CA GLY A 33 -20.46 45.77 3.46
C GLY A 33 -19.26 45.82 2.49
N ARG A 34 -19.46 45.76 1.18
CA ARG A 34 -18.39 45.71 0.17
C ARG A 34 -17.70 47.05 -0.08
N GLY A 35 -18.34 48.16 0.17
CA GLY A 35 -17.79 49.52 -0.07
C GLY A 35 -17.91 49.99 -1.52
N PHE A 36 -18.21 49.13 -2.46
CA PHE A 36 -18.27 49.44 -3.90
C PHE A 36 -19.32 48.60 -4.61
N PHE A 37 -19.72 49.03 -5.81
CA PHE A 37 -20.53 48.27 -6.76
C PHE A 37 -19.70 47.93 -7.98
N SER A 38 -19.81 46.74 -8.45
CA SER A 38 -19.17 46.26 -9.68
C SER A 38 -20.25 46.26 -10.82
N GLU A 39 -20.01 47.01 -11.86
CA GLU A 39 -20.94 47.06 -13.00
C GLU A 39 -20.92 45.80 -13.88
N ARG A 40 -19.86 44.99 -13.75
CA ARG A 40 -19.75 43.69 -14.43
C ARG A 40 -19.17 42.68 -13.45
N ILE A 41 -19.94 41.64 -13.21
CA ILE A 41 -19.45 40.45 -12.52
C ILE A 41 -18.70 39.63 -13.57
N CYS A 42 -17.45 39.30 -13.31
CA CYS A 42 -16.68 38.40 -14.15
C CYS A 42 -17.43 37.06 -14.27
N PRO A 43 -17.77 36.58 -15.47
CA PRO A 43 -18.51 35.34 -15.64
C PRO A 43 -17.70 34.11 -15.18
N ASP A 44 -16.37 34.19 -15.23
CA ASP A 44 -15.49 33.06 -14.92
C ASP A 44 -15.32 32.89 -13.39
N CYS A 45 -15.16 33.99 -12.64
CA CYS A 45 -14.94 33.93 -11.19
C CYS A 45 -16.14 34.39 -10.34
N ALA A 46 -17.26 34.81 -10.97
CA ALA A 46 -18.46 35.33 -10.28
C ALA A 46 -18.14 36.41 -9.20
N GLY A 47 -17.06 37.17 -9.42
CA GLY A 47 -16.61 38.24 -8.50
C GLY A 47 -15.69 37.77 -7.38
N SER A 48 -15.33 36.50 -7.31
CA SER A 48 -14.40 35.97 -6.30
C SER A 48 -12.94 36.39 -6.52
N GLY A 49 -12.59 36.80 -7.75
CA GLY A 49 -11.21 37.09 -8.17
C GLY A 49 -10.36 35.83 -8.38
N ARG A 50 -10.93 34.65 -8.19
CA ARG A 50 -10.26 33.35 -8.34
C ARG A 50 -11.00 32.48 -9.33
N GLU A 51 -10.28 31.79 -10.18
CA GLU A 51 -10.79 30.82 -11.14
C GLU A 51 -10.27 29.45 -10.72
N THR A 52 -11.14 28.44 -10.81
CA THR A 52 -10.73 27.05 -10.59
C THR A 52 -10.06 26.53 -11.85
N ALA A 53 -8.83 26.10 -11.72
CA ALA A 53 -8.07 25.46 -12.80
C ALA A 53 -7.62 24.06 -12.36
N ASP A 54 -7.78 23.10 -13.26
CA ASP A 54 -7.22 21.76 -13.06
C ASP A 54 -5.72 21.78 -13.37
N VAL A 55 -4.92 21.42 -12.40
CA VAL A 55 -3.45 21.33 -12.51
C VAL A 55 -3.02 19.87 -12.43
N SER A 56 -2.29 19.41 -13.46
CA SER A 56 -1.69 18.08 -13.44
C SER A 56 -0.28 18.15 -12.88
N LEU A 57 0.00 17.37 -11.82
CA LEU A 57 1.30 17.29 -11.18
C LEU A 57 1.90 15.91 -11.41
N GLU A 58 3.11 15.86 -11.96
CA GLU A 58 3.89 14.63 -12.02
C GLU A 58 4.67 14.44 -10.71
N ILE A 59 4.40 13.33 -10.01
CA ILE A 59 4.94 13.09 -8.67
C ILE A 59 5.77 11.82 -8.68
N ARG A 60 7.03 11.92 -8.25
CA ARG A 60 7.90 10.78 -8.02
C ARG A 60 7.76 10.29 -6.58
N VAL A 61 7.10 9.14 -6.40
CA VAL A 61 6.96 8.52 -5.09
C VAL A 61 8.27 7.79 -4.73
N PRO A 62 8.93 8.14 -3.61
CA PRO A 62 10.13 7.43 -3.15
C PRO A 62 9.82 5.98 -2.79
N PRO A 63 10.73 5.02 -3.07
CA PRO A 63 10.52 3.65 -2.65
C PRO A 63 10.49 3.52 -1.13
N GLY A 64 9.73 2.54 -0.63
CA GLY A 64 9.67 2.22 0.79
C GLY A 64 8.80 3.13 1.65
N MET A 65 7.92 3.93 1.05
CA MET A 65 6.88 4.64 1.81
C MET A 65 5.84 3.67 2.34
N LEU A 66 5.41 3.85 3.59
CA LEU A 66 4.41 3.04 4.28
C LEU A 66 3.04 3.73 4.27
N PRO A 67 1.96 3.00 4.58
CA PRO A 67 0.65 3.62 4.79
C PRO A 67 0.72 4.69 5.87
N GLY A 68 0.15 5.87 5.61
CA GLY A 68 0.19 7.02 6.51
C GLY A 68 1.43 7.90 6.39
N ASP A 69 2.46 7.49 5.61
CA ASP A 69 3.57 8.40 5.31
C ASP A 69 3.09 9.58 4.47
N GLU A 70 3.64 10.76 4.73
CA GLU A 70 3.32 11.98 4.00
C GLU A 70 4.47 12.38 3.05
N LEU A 71 4.08 12.84 1.85
CA LEU A 71 4.95 13.46 0.88
C LEU A 71 4.58 14.95 0.76
N ARG A 72 5.49 15.84 1.16
CA ARG A 72 5.33 17.27 1.01
C ARG A 72 5.83 17.72 -0.36
N LEU A 73 5.02 18.44 -1.08
CA LEU A 73 5.35 19.13 -2.33
C LEU A 73 5.34 20.63 -2.06
N ALA A 74 6.53 21.20 -1.89
CA ALA A 74 6.68 22.62 -1.57
C ALA A 74 6.15 23.50 -2.70
N GLY A 75 5.34 24.51 -2.35
CA GLY A 75 4.81 25.48 -3.30
C GLY A 75 3.80 24.90 -4.31
N GLN A 76 3.27 23.70 -4.10
CA GLN A 76 2.30 23.06 -5.00
C GLN A 76 0.87 23.02 -4.42
N GLY A 77 0.64 23.75 -3.34
CA GLY A 77 -0.69 23.92 -2.75
C GLY A 77 -1.47 25.06 -3.40
N GLU A 78 -2.46 25.57 -2.68
CA GLU A 78 -3.26 26.69 -3.15
C GLU A 78 -2.42 27.95 -3.35
N PRO A 79 -2.67 28.73 -4.40
CA PRO A 79 -2.02 30.03 -4.60
C PRO A 79 -2.24 30.93 -3.37
N GLY A 80 -1.19 31.63 -2.96
CA GLY A 80 -1.31 32.67 -1.93
C GLY A 80 -2.14 33.84 -2.41
N ASP A 81 -2.56 34.68 -1.46
CA ASP A 81 -3.23 35.94 -1.77
C ASP A 81 -2.18 36.99 -2.18
N ASP A 82 -2.46 37.73 -3.22
CA ASP A 82 -1.63 38.79 -3.81
C ASP A 82 -0.20 38.35 -4.15
N GLU A 83 0.82 38.83 -3.40
CA GLU A 83 2.23 38.54 -3.66
C GLU A 83 2.78 37.40 -2.77
N LEU A 84 1.90 36.68 -2.05
CA LEU A 84 2.33 35.57 -1.20
C LEU A 84 2.61 34.33 -2.03
N GLU A 85 3.65 33.59 -1.60
CA GLU A 85 3.99 32.29 -2.22
C GLU A 85 2.84 31.26 -2.05
N ALA A 86 2.73 30.35 -3.00
CA ALA A 86 1.79 29.24 -2.91
C ALA A 86 2.08 28.36 -1.69
N GLY A 87 1.03 27.81 -1.11
CA GLY A 87 1.15 26.85 -0.01
C GLY A 87 1.78 25.53 -0.44
N ASP A 88 1.97 24.63 0.50
CA ASP A 88 2.47 23.29 0.24
C ASP A 88 1.32 22.29 0.06
N LEU A 89 1.54 21.30 -0.80
CA LEU A 89 0.63 20.16 -0.95
C LEU A 89 1.18 18.98 -0.17
N TYR A 90 0.36 18.38 0.69
CA TYR A 90 0.68 17.17 1.46
C TYR A 90 -0.12 16.00 0.92
N LEU A 91 0.57 14.92 0.57
CA LEU A 91 -0.02 13.69 0.06
C LEU A 91 0.19 12.55 1.05
N THR A 92 -0.88 12.00 1.58
CA THR A 92 -0.83 10.83 2.46
C THR A 92 -0.85 9.55 1.65
N MET A 93 0.10 8.65 1.91
CA MET A 93 0.22 7.39 1.20
C MET A 93 -0.81 6.37 1.68
N ILE A 94 -1.52 5.79 0.73
CA ILE A 94 -2.42 4.65 0.93
C ILE A 94 -1.93 3.50 0.07
N ILE A 95 -1.61 2.36 0.69
CA ILE A 95 -1.20 1.15 -0.03
C ILE A 95 -2.43 0.27 -0.22
N ARG A 96 -2.74 -0.05 -1.48
CA ARG A 96 -3.82 -0.99 -1.81
C ARG A 96 -3.40 -2.42 -1.43
N SER A 97 -4.37 -3.23 -1.01
CA SER A 97 -4.14 -4.65 -0.76
C SER A 97 -3.61 -5.34 -2.03
N HIS A 98 -2.62 -6.20 -1.88
CA HIS A 98 -2.08 -7.02 -2.96
C HIS A 98 -2.69 -8.41 -2.90
N PRO A 99 -3.05 -9.06 -4.03
CA PRO A 99 -3.68 -10.38 -4.02
C PRO A 99 -2.81 -11.49 -3.41
N LEU A 100 -1.49 -11.34 -3.47
CA LEU A 100 -0.56 -12.32 -2.94
C LEU A 100 0.04 -11.90 -1.60
N TYR A 101 0.49 -10.65 -1.46
CA TYR A 101 1.27 -10.20 -0.30
C TYR A 101 0.43 -9.47 0.73
N GLN A 102 0.67 -9.79 1.99
CA GLN A 102 0.20 -9.01 3.14
C GLN A 102 1.38 -8.22 3.72
N LEU A 103 1.25 -6.90 3.75
CA LEU A 103 2.25 -6.02 4.34
C LEU A 103 2.01 -5.90 5.85
N ARG A 104 3.03 -6.25 6.66
CA ARG A 104 3.03 -6.08 8.11
C ARG A 104 4.29 -5.33 8.53
N GLY A 105 4.17 -4.06 8.82
CA GLY A 105 5.31 -3.17 8.92
C GLY A 105 6.06 -3.11 7.58
N ARG A 106 7.31 -3.57 7.55
CA ARG A 106 8.09 -3.73 6.30
C ARG A 106 8.21 -5.20 5.85
N ASN A 107 7.65 -6.13 6.60
CA ASN A 107 7.66 -7.53 6.23
C ASN A 107 6.52 -7.84 5.27
N LEU A 108 6.82 -8.66 4.28
CA LEU A 108 5.83 -9.22 3.35
C LEU A 108 5.54 -10.65 3.73
N HIS A 109 4.27 -10.98 3.86
CA HIS A 109 3.80 -12.31 4.18
C HIS A 109 2.95 -12.85 3.04
N PHE A 110 3.16 -14.12 2.68
CA PHE A 110 2.24 -14.85 1.81
C PHE A 110 2.32 -16.35 2.05
N SER A 111 1.29 -17.07 1.62
CA SER A 111 1.22 -18.52 1.69
C SER A 111 1.34 -19.10 0.28
N MET A 112 2.16 -20.14 0.09
CA MET A 112 2.43 -20.77 -1.19
C MET A 112 2.18 -22.27 -1.13
N PRO A 113 1.41 -22.84 -2.08
CA PRO A 113 1.29 -24.29 -2.21
C PRO A 113 2.59 -24.87 -2.74
N VAL A 114 3.09 -25.92 -2.12
CA VAL A 114 4.30 -26.65 -2.51
C VAL A 114 3.99 -28.14 -2.55
N SER A 115 4.57 -28.85 -3.51
CA SER A 115 4.43 -30.31 -3.55
C SER A 115 4.92 -30.94 -2.25
N ALA A 116 4.07 -31.73 -1.58
CA ALA A 116 4.46 -32.47 -0.39
C ALA A 116 5.66 -33.42 -0.67
N LEU A 117 5.75 -33.96 -1.89
CA LEU A 117 6.88 -34.79 -2.30
C LEU A 117 8.17 -33.99 -2.44
N ALA A 118 8.10 -32.73 -2.91
CA ALA A 118 9.28 -31.86 -2.95
C ALA A 118 9.75 -31.46 -1.55
N MET A 119 8.83 -31.31 -0.61
CA MET A 119 9.18 -31.03 0.79
C MET A 119 9.79 -32.25 1.49
N LEU A 120 9.40 -33.46 1.08
CA LEU A 120 10.00 -34.72 1.60
C LEU A 120 11.39 -34.99 1.00
N ALA A 121 11.48 -34.96 -0.34
CA ALA A 121 12.66 -35.35 -1.06
C ALA A 121 13.72 -34.25 -1.20
N GLY A 122 13.34 -33.02 -0.90
CA GLY A 122 14.09 -31.84 -1.27
C GLY A 122 13.85 -31.43 -2.70
N GLY A 123 14.44 -30.32 -3.11
CA GLY A 123 14.33 -29.81 -4.47
C GLY A 123 14.42 -28.29 -4.53
N GLU A 124 14.12 -27.73 -5.68
CA GLU A 124 14.08 -26.28 -5.85
C GLU A 124 12.64 -25.78 -5.96
N ILE A 125 12.35 -24.67 -5.29
CA ILE A 125 11.11 -23.93 -5.44
C ILE A 125 11.40 -22.53 -5.95
N GLU A 126 10.48 -21.97 -6.72
CA GLU A 126 10.58 -20.60 -7.22
C GLU A 126 9.64 -19.71 -6.42
N LEU A 127 10.22 -18.73 -5.75
CA LEU A 127 9.50 -17.78 -4.89
C LEU A 127 9.30 -16.47 -5.65
N PRO A 128 8.07 -15.94 -5.73
CA PRO A 128 7.84 -14.62 -6.26
C PRO A 128 8.39 -13.56 -5.30
N LEU A 129 9.05 -12.54 -5.86
CA LEU A 129 9.47 -11.33 -5.16
C LEU A 129 8.74 -10.14 -5.75
N LEU A 130 8.75 -8.98 -5.06
CA LEU A 130 8.23 -7.74 -5.63
C LEU A 130 8.88 -7.38 -6.97
N ALA A 131 10.16 -7.71 -7.12
CA ALA A 131 10.90 -7.52 -8.36
C ALA A 131 11.53 -8.85 -8.78
N GLY A 132 10.80 -9.64 -9.60
CA GLY A 132 11.31 -10.89 -10.16
C GLY A 132 11.01 -12.12 -9.33
N ARG A 133 11.91 -13.12 -9.43
CA ARG A 133 11.75 -14.43 -8.83
C ARG A 133 13.04 -14.84 -8.14
N PHE A 134 12.92 -15.68 -7.12
CA PHE A 134 14.05 -16.21 -6.37
C PHE A 134 13.94 -17.72 -6.28
N ARG A 135 14.99 -18.44 -6.67
CA ARG A 135 15.07 -19.88 -6.49
C ARG A 135 15.60 -20.20 -5.12
N HIS A 136 14.89 -21.05 -4.42
CA HIS A 136 15.25 -21.52 -3.08
C HIS A 136 15.32 -23.05 -3.07
N ALA A 137 16.44 -23.56 -2.59
CA ALA A 137 16.61 -25.00 -2.41
C ALA A 137 15.90 -25.41 -1.11
N LEU A 138 15.00 -26.39 -1.21
CA LEU A 138 14.42 -27.07 -0.07
C LEU A 138 15.33 -28.24 0.31
N GLU A 139 15.67 -28.31 1.57
CA GLU A 139 16.35 -29.48 2.12
C GLU A 139 15.38 -30.67 2.21
N ALA A 140 15.90 -31.88 2.11
CA ALA A 140 15.10 -33.08 2.32
C ALA A 140 14.57 -33.13 3.75
N GLY A 141 13.33 -33.58 3.93
CA GLY A 141 12.67 -33.60 5.22
C GLY A 141 12.10 -32.25 5.71
N ALA A 142 12.02 -31.23 4.83
CA ALA A 142 11.47 -29.92 5.16
C ALA A 142 9.96 -29.93 5.48
N VAL A 143 9.35 -31.07 5.71
CA VAL A 143 7.91 -31.22 6.02
C VAL A 143 7.52 -30.48 7.31
N GLY A 144 8.44 -30.38 8.27
CA GLY A 144 8.25 -29.59 9.48
C GLY A 144 8.49 -28.08 9.31
N MET A 145 9.16 -27.66 8.21
CA MET A 145 9.44 -26.26 7.91
C MET A 145 8.24 -25.64 7.21
N ARG A 146 7.32 -25.12 7.97
CA ARG A 146 6.15 -24.42 7.41
C ARG A 146 6.46 -22.98 7.03
N ASP A 147 7.42 -22.34 7.70
CA ASP A 147 7.73 -20.93 7.55
C ASP A 147 9.16 -20.74 7.01
N LEU A 148 9.27 -20.15 5.85
CA LEU A 148 10.52 -19.73 5.24
C LEU A 148 10.68 -18.22 5.38
N ARG A 149 11.80 -17.78 5.98
CA ARG A 149 12.16 -16.37 6.11
C ARG A 149 13.34 -16.02 5.23
N LEU A 150 13.14 -15.08 4.33
CA LEU A 150 14.17 -14.51 3.47
C LEU A 150 14.49 -13.10 3.94
N ALA A 151 15.64 -12.92 4.58
CA ALA A 151 16.07 -11.65 5.14
C ALA A 151 16.27 -10.59 4.04
N GLY A 152 15.71 -9.39 4.25
CA GLY A 152 15.84 -8.26 3.36
C GLY A 152 15.14 -8.38 2.00
N LYS A 153 14.29 -9.41 1.79
CA LYS A 153 13.52 -9.63 0.56
C LYS A 153 12.06 -9.16 0.65
N GLY A 154 11.70 -8.48 1.74
CA GLY A 154 10.37 -7.91 1.95
C GLY A 154 10.20 -6.54 1.31
N TYR A 155 9.40 -5.67 1.95
CA TYR A 155 9.11 -4.33 1.46
C TYR A 155 10.35 -3.43 1.55
N PRO A 156 10.61 -2.58 0.54
CA PRO A 156 11.82 -1.75 0.52
C PRO A 156 11.99 -0.86 1.75
N GLY A 157 13.23 -0.59 2.10
CA GLY A 157 13.57 0.44 3.09
C GLY A 157 13.41 1.85 2.51
N ARG A 158 13.28 2.85 3.39
CA ARG A 158 13.26 4.27 3.03
C ARG A 158 14.47 4.97 3.66
N GLY A 159 15.26 5.67 2.86
CA GLY A 159 16.45 6.36 3.35
C GLY A 159 17.46 5.41 4.00
N ARG A 160 17.68 5.54 5.31
CA ARG A 160 18.57 4.67 6.10
C ARG A 160 17.90 3.41 6.64
N SER A 161 16.59 3.29 6.51
CA SER A 161 15.85 2.09 6.96
C SER A 161 16.17 0.91 6.06
N LYS A 162 16.37 -0.26 6.66
CA LYS A 162 16.58 -1.51 5.92
C LYS A 162 15.27 -2.01 5.33
N ALA A 163 15.35 -2.80 4.25
CA ALA A 163 14.22 -3.55 3.75
C ALA A 163 13.72 -4.54 4.81
N GLY A 164 12.43 -4.83 4.77
CA GLY A 164 11.85 -5.88 5.59
C GLY A 164 12.19 -7.27 5.08
N ASP A 165 11.66 -8.30 5.74
CA ASP A 165 11.85 -9.69 5.37
C ASP A 165 10.63 -10.20 4.58
N LEU A 166 10.87 -11.22 3.76
CA LEU A 166 9.80 -11.99 3.13
C LEU A 166 9.58 -13.26 3.97
N LEU A 167 8.36 -13.43 4.45
CA LEU A 167 7.92 -14.59 5.21
C LEU A 167 6.93 -15.38 4.35
N VAL A 168 7.29 -16.62 4.08
CA VAL A 168 6.53 -17.50 3.20
C VAL A 168 6.05 -18.71 3.98
N GLU A 169 4.74 -18.87 4.10
CA GLU A 169 4.13 -20.08 4.61
C GLU A 169 4.07 -21.13 3.51
N LEU A 170 4.82 -22.21 3.64
CA LEU A 170 4.81 -23.33 2.71
C LEU A 170 3.67 -24.28 3.07
N ARG A 171 2.67 -24.39 2.20
CA ARG A 171 1.55 -25.31 2.37
C ARG A 171 1.77 -26.57 1.56
N PRO A 172 1.97 -27.74 2.19
CA PRO A 172 2.12 -29.00 1.45
C PRO A 172 0.81 -29.35 0.72
N VAL A 173 0.95 -29.66 -0.57
CA VAL A 173 -0.14 -30.14 -1.41
C VAL A 173 0.14 -31.57 -1.83
N PHE A 174 -0.77 -32.45 -1.53
CA PHE A 174 -0.75 -33.84 -1.96
C PHE A 174 -1.41 -33.99 -3.32
N PRO A 175 -0.92 -34.88 -4.20
CA PRO A 175 -1.54 -35.11 -5.49
C PRO A 175 -2.93 -35.76 -5.34
N GLY A 176 -3.96 -35.18 -5.99
CA GLY A 176 -5.32 -35.72 -5.94
C GLY A 176 -5.54 -36.89 -6.88
N LYS A 177 -5.15 -36.76 -8.15
CA LYS A 177 -5.29 -37.81 -9.18
C LYS A 177 -3.91 -38.24 -9.67
N LEU A 178 -3.68 -39.54 -9.72
CA LEU A 178 -2.41 -40.14 -10.14
C LEU A 178 -2.62 -40.98 -11.38
N SER A 179 -1.71 -40.89 -12.36
CA SER A 179 -1.59 -41.83 -13.45
C SER A 179 -1.07 -43.18 -12.92
N ALA A 180 -1.26 -44.25 -13.69
CA ALA A 180 -0.78 -45.57 -13.32
C ALA A 180 0.75 -45.59 -13.05
N ARG A 181 1.51 -44.85 -13.85
CA ARG A 181 2.97 -44.71 -13.67
C ARG A 181 3.33 -43.99 -12.35
N GLN A 182 2.67 -42.87 -12.06
CA GLN A 182 2.90 -42.13 -10.82
C GLN A 182 2.53 -42.94 -9.57
N ARG A 183 1.39 -43.63 -9.62
CA ARG A 183 0.98 -44.56 -8.56
C ARG A 183 2.01 -45.65 -8.30
N LYS A 184 2.54 -46.28 -9.39
CA LYS A 184 3.57 -47.31 -9.26
C LYS A 184 4.83 -46.77 -8.59
N LEU A 185 5.32 -45.58 -8.99
CA LEU A 185 6.50 -44.95 -8.40
C LEU A 185 6.31 -44.62 -6.92
N LEU A 186 5.13 -44.11 -6.54
CA LEU A 186 4.83 -43.79 -5.14
C LEU A 186 4.72 -45.05 -4.27
N LEU A 187 4.13 -46.13 -4.81
CA LEU A 187 4.10 -47.44 -4.11
C LEU A 187 5.49 -48.01 -3.92
N GLN A 188 6.37 -47.87 -4.91
CA GLN A 188 7.77 -48.34 -4.80
C GLN A 188 8.53 -47.49 -3.73
N ALA A 189 8.36 -46.18 -3.75
CA ALA A 189 8.93 -45.29 -2.73
C ALA A 189 8.44 -45.64 -1.32
N ASN A 190 7.11 -45.86 -1.17
CA ASN A 190 6.54 -46.25 0.10
C ASN A 190 7.06 -47.61 0.58
N ALA A 191 7.21 -48.61 -0.30
CA ALA A 191 7.77 -49.91 0.05
C ALA A 191 9.22 -49.76 0.57
N ALA A 192 10.05 -48.98 -0.11
CA ALA A 192 11.42 -48.71 0.33
C ALA A 192 11.51 -48.02 1.69
N LEU A 193 10.57 -47.06 1.99
CA LEU A 193 10.49 -46.41 3.29
C LEU A 193 10.06 -47.38 4.40
N LEU A 194 9.22 -48.36 4.08
CA LEU A 194 8.78 -49.35 5.06
C LEU A 194 9.82 -50.42 5.34
N GLU A 195 10.71 -50.70 4.41
CA GLU A 195 11.87 -51.60 4.59
C GLU A 195 12.82 -51.05 5.67
N ASP A 196 12.93 -49.72 5.78
CA ASP A 196 13.75 -49.05 6.79
C ASP A 196 12.88 -48.16 7.72
N ALA A 197 11.77 -48.73 8.17
CA ALA A 197 10.75 -47.98 8.92
C ALA A 197 11.31 -47.38 10.24
N GLU A 198 12.29 -47.99 10.88
CA GLU A 198 12.90 -47.46 12.09
C GLU A 198 13.56 -46.09 11.89
N GLN A 199 14.20 -45.88 10.73
CA GLN A 199 14.78 -44.57 10.38
C GLN A 199 13.84 -43.66 9.65
N ALA A 200 13.10 -44.17 8.67
CA ALA A 200 12.31 -43.38 7.77
C ALA A 200 10.93 -43.01 8.35
N LEU A 201 10.35 -43.89 9.15
CA LEU A 201 8.97 -43.79 9.67
C LEU A 201 8.90 -44.20 11.13
N PRO A 202 9.64 -43.55 12.05
CA PRO A 202 9.79 -43.99 13.44
C PRO A 202 8.47 -44.09 14.21
N GLU A 203 7.50 -43.24 13.90
CA GLU A 203 6.17 -43.31 14.52
C GLU A 203 5.41 -44.59 14.11
N ILE A 204 5.52 -45.02 12.86
CA ILE A 204 4.91 -46.25 12.36
C ILE A 204 5.61 -47.45 12.96
N ALA A 205 6.93 -47.43 13.01
CA ALA A 205 7.73 -48.51 13.63
C ALA A 205 7.42 -48.66 15.12
N ALA A 206 7.29 -47.56 15.86
CA ALA A 206 6.89 -47.55 17.25
C ALA A 206 5.50 -48.15 17.45
N TRP A 207 4.52 -47.69 16.64
CA TRP A 207 3.14 -48.18 16.69
C TRP A 207 3.06 -49.69 16.42
N TRP A 208 3.82 -50.24 15.47
CA TRP A 208 3.85 -51.67 15.20
C TRP A 208 4.39 -52.45 16.36
N ARG A 209 5.46 -51.97 17.03
CA ARG A 209 6.00 -52.62 18.23
C ARG A 209 4.99 -52.62 19.39
N ASP A 210 4.34 -51.48 19.63
CA ASP A 210 3.40 -51.33 20.75
C ASP A 210 2.09 -52.11 20.52
N SER A 211 1.66 -52.27 19.23
CA SER A 211 0.48 -53.02 18.87
C SER A 211 0.64 -54.55 18.79
N GLY A 212 1.86 -55.01 18.92
CA GLY A 212 2.16 -56.45 18.82
C GLY A 212 1.94 -57.05 17.44
N LEU A 213 1.95 -56.22 16.37
CA LEU A 213 1.78 -56.63 14.96
C LEU A 213 3.12 -56.70 14.19
N GLY A 214 4.25 -56.62 14.90
CA GLY A 214 5.59 -56.67 14.29
C GLY A 214 6.18 -58.06 14.35
#